data_de3b43c1460520bd4e3c84b395eed6dd
#
_entry.id   de3b43c1460520bd4e3c84b395eed6dd
#
_cell.length_a   1.000
_cell.length_b   1.000
_cell.length_c   1.000
_cell.angle_alpha   90.00
_cell.angle_beta   90.00
_cell.angle_gamma   90.00
#
_symmetry.space_group_name_H-M   'P 1'
#
loop_
_entity.id
_entity.type
_entity.pdbx_description
1 polymer ?
#
loop_
_entity_poly.entity_id
_entity_poly.type
_entity_poly.pdbx_seq_one_letter_code
_entity_poly.pdbx_strand_id
1 'polypeptide(L)'
;MPELTVDGPSVGHSEEAMPTMSFLDHLEELRRRIIYCIIAVAVGFFLCWSYAESIFGLMQRPIMEALKRNGMAEKLVYLSPTEPFNLYLKIGALAGVFVSSPFILYQVWLFISPGLYRRERRYVVPFMASTIALFAGGGIFGYKLVYPAALDFLIGYGKQFQPMITIGEYTDLFLTVILGLGVVFELPILVFFLSLMGVVTAGWMWRNIRYSILVIFIIAAILTPTTDILNMCIFAAPMVGLYILSIGIAWLMHPAQRRKRDERKNK
;
A
#
# COMPACT_ATOMS: atom_id res chain seq x y z
N MET A 1 -59.87 32.37 -43.19
CA MET A 1 -58.41 32.50 -43.02
C MET A 1 -58.05 31.81 -41.74
N PRO A 2 -57.41 30.62 -41.73
CA PRO A 2 -56.91 30.00 -40.52
C PRO A 2 -55.44 30.36 -40.33
N GLU A 3 -55.13 30.78 -39.14
CA GLU A 3 -53.77 31.08 -38.67
C GLU A 3 -52.90 29.80 -38.62
N LEU A 4 -51.77 29.88 -39.30
CA LEU A 4 -50.69 28.89 -39.24
C LEU A 4 -49.84 29.16 -37.99
N THR A 5 -50.03 28.36 -36.98
CA THR A 5 -49.09 28.27 -35.82
C THR A 5 -47.87 27.47 -36.28
N VAL A 6 -46.71 28.13 -36.36
CA VAL A 6 -45.41 27.52 -36.62
C VAL A 6 -44.88 27.00 -35.30
N ASP A 7 -44.99 25.70 -35.11
CA ASP A 7 -44.25 24.99 -34.04
C ASP A 7 -42.75 24.99 -34.39
N GLY A 8 -41.98 25.78 -33.65
CA GLY A 8 -40.53 25.73 -33.68
C GLY A 8 -39.98 24.45 -33.02
N PRO A 9 -38.88 23.85 -33.55
CA PRO A 9 -38.32 22.65 -32.99
C PRO A 9 -37.79 22.91 -31.57
N SER A 10 -38.33 22.17 -30.58
CA SER A 10 -37.82 22.10 -29.24
C SER A 10 -36.38 21.56 -29.28
N VAL A 11 -35.42 22.43 -29.02
CA VAL A 11 -34.02 22.06 -28.80
C VAL A 11 -33.99 21.27 -27.48
N GLY A 12 -34.08 19.96 -27.58
CA GLY A 12 -33.83 19.07 -26.49
C GLY A 12 -32.37 19.22 -26.07
N HIS A 13 -32.17 19.81 -24.90
CA HIS A 13 -30.89 19.67 -24.19
C HIS A 13 -30.70 18.18 -23.91
N SER A 14 -29.96 17.50 -24.78
CA SER A 14 -29.39 16.20 -24.46
C SER A 14 -28.45 16.42 -23.28
N GLU A 15 -28.94 16.14 -22.08
CA GLU A 15 -28.06 15.84 -20.95
C GLU A 15 -27.11 14.76 -21.46
N GLU A 16 -25.84 15.13 -21.60
CA GLU A 16 -24.75 14.18 -21.85
C GLU A 16 -24.75 13.18 -20.69
N ALA A 17 -25.51 12.09 -20.86
CA ALA A 17 -25.46 10.95 -19.99
C ALA A 17 -24.00 10.49 -19.95
N MET A 18 -23.37 10.62 -18.79
CA MET A 18 -22.04 10.06 -18.57
C MET A 18 -22.12 8.58 -18.95
N PRO A 19 -21.19 8.06 -19.77
CA PRO A 19 -21.20 6.65 -20.14
C PRO A 19 -21.08 5.84 -18.85
N THR A 20 -22.16 5.19 -18.47
CA THR A 20 -22.14 4.20 -17.38
C THR A 20 -21.36 3.00 -17.90
N MET A 21 -20.11 2.86 -17.49
CA MET A 21 -19.32 1.69 -17.81
C MET A 21 -20.09 0.45 -17.34
N SER A 22 -20.26 -0.51 -18.23
CA SER A 22 -20.80 -1.82 -17.87
C SER A 22 -19.89 -2.49 -16.86
N PHE A 23 -20.44 -3.30 -15.96
CA PHE A 23 -19.65 -4.10 -15.03
C PHE A 23 -18.59 -4.96 -15.75
N LEU A 24 -18.91 -5.48 -16.93
CA LEU A 24 -17.99 -6.26 -17.77
C LEU A 24 -16.85 -5.40 -18.31
N ASP A 25 -17.11 -4.16 -18.74
CA ASP A 25 -16.08 -3.24 -19.20
C ASP A 25 -15.10 -2.88 -18.08
N HIS A 26 -15.60 -2.76 -16.84
CA HIS A 26 -14.77 -2.50 -15.67
C HIS A 26 -13.86 -3.69 -15.30
N LEU A 27 -14.36 -4.93 -15.45
CA LEU A 27 -13.55 -6.14 -15.29
C LEU A 27 -12.47 -6.28 -16.38
N GLU A 28 -12.81 -5.93 -17.63
CA GLU A 28 -11.83 -5.93 -18.73
C GLU A 28 -10.73 -4.88 -18.49
N GLU A 29 -11.11 -3.70 -18.02
CA GLU A 29 -10.15 -2.67 -17.61
C GLU A 29 -9.23 -3.16 -16.50
N LEU A 30 -9.77 -3.79 -15.45
CA LEU A 30 -9.00 -4.38 -14.36
C LEU A 30 -7.97 -5.39 -14.87
N ARG A 31 -8.42 -6.34 -15.72
CA ARG A 31 -7.53 -7.35 -16.32
C ARG A 31 -6.36 -6.69 -17.07
N ARG A 32 -6.66 -5.72 -17.92
CA ARG A 32 -5.63 -5.01 -18.71
C ARG A 32 -4.62 -4.31 -17.81
N ARG A 33 -5.07 -3.65 -16.73
CA ARG A 33 -4.18 -2.94 -15.79
C ARG A 33 -3.32 -3.88 -14.98
N ILE A 34 -3.88 -5.03 -14.55
CA ILE A 34 -3.10 -6.06 -13.86
C ILE A 34 -1.98 -6.58 -14.77
N ILE A 35 -2.26 -6.83 -16.05
CA ILE A 35 -1.24 -7.28 -17.01
C ILE A 35 -0.13 -6.23 -17.15
N TYR A 36 -0.47 -4.93 -17.24
CA TYR A 36 0.54 -3.87 -17.29
C TYR A 36 1.39 -3.80 -16.01
N CYS A 37 0.79 -3.99 -14.85
CA CYS A 37 1.53 -4.06 -13.58
C CYS A 37 2.49 -5.25 -13.55
N ILE A 38 2.05 -6.43 -13.99
CA ILE A 38 2.90 -7.63 -14.05
C ILE A 38 4.08 -7.41 -15.01
N ILE A 39 3.84 -6.83 -16.19
CA ILE A 39 4.89 -6.50 -17.15
C ILE A 39 5.89 -5.50 -16.54
N ALA A 40 5.40 -4.46 -15.86
CA ALA A 40 6.26 -3.49 -15.20
C ALA A 40 7.14 -4.12 -14.11
N VAL A 41 6.56 -5.01 -13.29
CA VAL A 41 7.31 -5.76 -12.27
C VAL A 41 8.34 -6.68 -12.92
N ALA A 42 8.00 -7.37 -14.01
CA ALA A 42 8.93 -8.22 -14.73
C ALA A 42 10.12 -7.41 -15.29
N VAL A 43 9.86 -6.26 -15.92
CA VAL A 43 10.91 -5.34 -16.38
C VAL A 43 11.76 -4.84 -15.20
N GLY A 44 11.12 -4.39 -14.12
CA GLY A 44 11.79 -3.96 -12.90
C GLY A 44 12.67 -5.07 -12.29
N PHE A 45 12.16 -6.31 -12.28
CA PHE A 45 12.91 -7.49 -11.84
C PHE A 45 14.20 -7.68 -12.63
N PHE A 46 14.14 -7.70 -13.97
CA PHE A 46 15.33 -7.89 -14.80
C PHE A 46 16.32 -6.74 -14.66
N LEU A 47 15.87 -5.50 -14.50
CA LEU A 47 16.74 -4.35 -14.24
C LEU A 47 17.45 -4.47 -12.89
N CYS A 48 16.74 -4.90 -11.85
CA CYS A 48 17.28 -5.02 -10.50
C CYS A 48 18.10 -6.28 -10.28
N TRP A 49 17.91 -7.31 -11.10
CA TRP A 49 18.62 -8.58 -10.99
C TRP A 49 20.14 -8.43 -10.99
N SER A 50 20.66 -7.58 -11.88
CA SER A 50 22.11 -7.31 -11.98
C SER A 50 22.69 -6.66 -10.73
N TYR A 51 21.85 -6.06 -9.88
CA TYR A 51 22.23 -5.37 -8.65
C TYR A 51 21.85 -6.17 -7.39
N ALA A 52 21.32 -7.40 -7.54
CA ALA A 52 20.77 -8.17 -6.43
C ALA A 52 21.80 -8.42 -5.30
N GLU A 53 23.07 -8.63 -5.63
CA GLU A 53 24.17 -8.79 -4.65
C GLU A 53 24.39 -7.52 -3.82
N SER A 54 24.40 -6.36 -4.47
CA SER A 54 24.57 -5.06 -3.79
C SER A 54 23.37 -4.76 -2.89
N ILE A 55 22.15 -5.10 -3.35
CA ILE A 55 20.91 -4.95 -2.57
C ILE A 55 20.94 -5.88 -1.37
N PHE A 56 21.40 -7.12 -1.53
CA PHE A 56 21.58 -8.06 -0.41
C PHE A 56 22.56 -7.50 0.63
N GLY A 57 23.67 -6.89 0.20
CA GLY A 57 24.61 -6.23 1.09
C GLY A 57 23.97 -5.13 1.96
N LEU A 58 22.99 -4.39 1.42
CA LEU A 58 22.19 -3.45 2.20
C LEU A 58 21.19 -4.15 3.12
N MET A 59 20.49 -5.15 2.59
CA MET A 59 19.44 -5.90 3.26
C MET A 59 19.96 -6.63 4.50
N GLN A 60 21.17 -7.21 4.46
CA GLN A 60 21.73 -7.98 5.58
C GLN A 60 22.25 -7.11 6.75
N ARG A 61 22.41 -5.80 6.58
CA ARG A 61 22.94 -4.91 7.64
C ARG A 61 22.17 -5.00 8.96
N PRO A 62 20.82 -4.94 8.99
CA PRO A 62 20.09 -4.98 10.25
C PRO A 62 20.32 -6.25 11.07
N ILE A 63 20.40 -7.42 10.40
CA ILE A 63 20.64 -8.69 11.12
C ILE A 63 22.09 -8.77 11.61
N MET A 64 23.06 -8.34 10.82
CA MET A 64 24.46 -8.33 11.24
C MET A 64 24.67 -7.43 12.46
N GLU A 65 24.03 -6.24 12.47
CA GLU A 65 24.06 -5.35 13.62
C GLU A 65 23.34 -5.93 14.84
N ALA A 66 22.21 -6.61 14.64
CA ALA A 66 21.47 -7.26 15.73
C ALA A 66 22.26 -8.42 16.34
N LEU A 67 22.90 -9.26 15.53
CA LEU A 67 23.78 -10.34 15.99
C LEU A 67 24.98 -9.79 16.77
N LYS A 68 25.64 -8.75 16.21
CA LYS A 68 26.77 -8.07 16.86
C LYS A 68 26.40 -7.50 18.21
N ARG A 69 25.24 -6.79 18.31
CA ARG A 69 24.75 -6.24 19.61
C ARG A 69 24.51 -7.30 20.66
N ASN A 70 24.14 -8.51 20.24
CA ASN A 70 23.90 -9.63 21.15
C ASN A 70 25.15 -10.53 21.35
N GLY A 71 26.32 -10.14 20.83
CA GLY A 71 27.58 -10.90 21.00
C GLY A 71 27.61 -12.23 20.25
N MET A 72 26.82 -12.36 19.18
CA MET A 72 26.70 -13.58 18.39
C MET A 72 27.53 -13.50 17.11
N ALA A 73 27.79 -14.65 16.47
CA ALA A 73 28.55 -14.69 15.21
C ALA A 73 27.75 -14.00 14.08
N GLU A 74 28.38 -13.06 13.39
CA GLU A 74 27.81 -12.30 12.27
C GLU A 74 27.78 -13.16 10.98
N LYS A 75 27.03 -14.28 10.98
CA LYS A 75 26.94 -15.19 9.84
C LYS A 75 25.51 -15.69 9.65
N LEU A 76 25.07 -15.66 8.40
CA LEU A 76 23.88 -16.38 7.96
C LEU A 76 24.30 -17.72 7.36
N VAL A 77 23.46 -18.73 7.50
CA VAL A 77 23.69 -20.07 6.98
C VAL A 77 22.66 -20.42 5.93
N TYR A 78 22.96 -21.36 5.05
CA TYR A 78 21.98 -21.97 4.17
C TYR A 78 21.94 -23.47 4.41
N LEU A 79 20.76 -24.07 4.30
CA LEU A 79 20.54 -25.49 4.50
C LEU A 79 20.45 -26.25 3.18
N SER A 80 20.12 -25.55 2.09
CA SER A 80 20.00 -26.12 0.75
C SER A 80 20.83 -25.34 -0.27
N PRO A 81 21.50 -26.00 -1.23
CA PRO A 81 22.23 -25.33 -2.29
C PRO A 81 21.38 -24.38 -3.16
N THR A 82 20.05 -24.56 -3.15
CA THR A 82 19.10 -23.71 -3.90
C THR A 82 18.75 -22.42 -3.19
N GLU A 83 18.99 -22.31 -1.87
CA GLU A 83 18.63 -21.11 -1.10
C GLU A 83 19.33 -19.84 -1.57
N PRO A 84 20.65 -19.81 -1.87
CA PRO A 84 21.31 -18.62 -2.39
C PRO A 84 20.74 -18.14 -3.72
N PHE A 85 20.37 -19.08 -4.60
CA PHE A 85 19.72 -18.72 -5.86
C PHE A 85 18.33 -18.11 -5.64
N ASN A 86 17.51 -18.74 -4.81
CA ASN A 86 16.19 -18.24 -4.44
C ASN A 86 16.25 -16.87 -3.73
N LEU A 87 17.28 -16.67 -2.89
CA LEU A 87 17.55 -15.38 -2.25
C LEU A 87 17.66 -14.25 -3.27
N TYR A 88 18.57 -14.39 -4.25
CA TYR A 88 18.76 -13.36 -5.27
C TYR A 88 17.51 -13.15 -6.14
N LEU A 89 16.77 -14.22 -6.44
CA LEU A 89 15.52 -14.14 -7.17
C LEU A 89 14.47 -13.34 -6.37
N LYS A 90 14.32 -13.62 -5.09
CA LYS A 90 13.40 -12.88 -4.19
C LYS A 90 13.80 -11.42 -4.04
N ILE A 91 15.09 -11.12 -3.89
CA ILE A 91 15.61 -9.75 -3.80
C ILE A 91 15.34 -8.98 -5.10
N GLY A 92 15.62 -9.59 -6.26
CA GLY A 92 15.32 -8.99 -7.56
C GLY A 92 13.83 -8.68 -7.72
N ALA A 93 12.95 -9.59 -7.26
CA ALA A 93 11.51 -9.38 -7.28
C ALA A 93 11.07 -8.23 -6.36
N LEU A 94 11.58 -8.18 -5.13
CA LEU A 94 11.30 -7.09 -4.19
C LEU A 94 11.73 -5.73 -4.77
N ALA A 95 12.98 -5.63 -5.21
CA ALA A 95 13.52 -4.41 -5.79
C ALA A 95 12.74 -4.02 -7.07
N GLY A 96 12.37 -5.00 -7.89
CA GLY A 96 11.52 -4.82 -9.06
C GLY A 96 10.17 -4.21 -8.72
N VAL A 97 9.51 -4.67 -7.65
CA VAL A 97 8.25 -4.09 -7.15
C VAL A 97 8.46 -2.64 -6.71
N PHE A 98 9.51 -2.34 -5.94
CA PHE A 98 9.78 -0.97 -5.49
C PHE A 98 10.10 -0.02 -6.65
N VAL A 99 10.91 -0.44 -7.61
CA VAL A 99 11.25 0.36 -8.80
C VAL A 99 10.02 0.57 -9.68
N SER A 100 9.16 -0.45 -9.81
CA SER A 100 7.93 -0.38 -10.60
C SER A 100 6.77 0.27 -9.84
N SER A 101 6.89 0.52 -8.54
CA SER A 101 5.79 1.04 -7.70
C SER A 101 5.19 2.35 -8.24
N PRO A 102 5.92 3.34 -8.78
CA PRO A 102 5.31 4.53 -9.36
C PRO A 102 4.35 4.20 -10.50
N PHE A 103 4.70 3.23 -11.34
CA PHE A 103 3.85 2.80 -12.43
C PHE A 103 2.67 1.97 -11.96
N ILE A 104 2.89 1.05 -11.00
CA ILE A 104 1.83 0.22 -10.40
C ILE A 104 0.78 1.12 -9.75
N LEU A 105 1.22 2.05 -8.91
CA LEU A 105 0.34 2.97 -8.21
C LEU A 105 -0.41 3.89 -9.18
N TYR A 106 0.23 4.30 -10.28
CA TYR A 106 -0.44 5.01 -11.36
C TYR A 106 -1.53 4.17 -12.04
N GLN A 107 -1.31 2.88 -12.29
CA GLN A 107 -2.32 1.98 -12.86
C GLN A 107 -3.49 1.77 -11.90
N VAL A 108 -3.22 1.57 -10.62
CA VAL A 108 -4.25 1.48 -9.57
C VAL A 108 -5.07 2.77 -9.51
N TRP A 109 -4.40 3.91 -9.57
CA TRP A 109 -5.09 5.20 -9.57
C TRP A 109 -5.98 5.39 -10.81
N LEU A 110 -5.50 5.05 -12.00
CA LEU A 110 -6.28 5.10 -13.23
C LEU A 110 -7.53 4.20 -13.18
N PHE A 111 -7.46 3.09 -12.46
CA PHE A 111 -8.60 2.19 -12.25
C PHE A 111 -9.66 2.80 -11.31
N ILE A 112 -9.23 3.57 -10.32
CA ILE A 112 -10.12 4.24 -9.35
C ILE A 112 -10.67 5.56 -9.91
N SER A 113 -9.93 6.25 -10.78
CA SER A 113 -10.20 7.61 -11.25
C SER A 113 -11.49 7.82 -12.03
N PRO A 114 -12.09 6.85 -12.76
CA PRO A 114 -13.38 7.04 -13.42
C PRO A 114 -14.50 7.43 -12.46
N GLY A 115 -14.40 7.02 -11.18
CA GLY A 115 -15.34 7.43 -10.13
C GLY A 115 -15.17 8.86 -9.61
N LEU A 116 -14.14 9.60 -10.06
CA LEU A 116 -13.87 10.97 -9.61
C LEU A 116 -14.47 12.02 -10.53
N TYR A 117 -15.02 13.11 -9.95
CA TYR A 117 -15.53 14.26 -10.70
C TYR A 117 -14.40 14.97 -11.49
N ARG A 118 -14.71 15.49 -12.68
CA ARG A 118 -13.75 16.23 -13.55
C ARG A 118 -12.97 17.34 -12.84
N ARG A 119 -13.54 17.97 -11.81
CA ARG A 119 -12.90 19.04 -11.02
C ARG A 119 -11.79 18.54 -10.08
N GLU A 120 -11.73 17.23 -9.80
CA GLU A 120 -10.80 16.63 -8.84
C GLU A 120 -9.54 16.12 -9.54
N ARG A 121 -9.51 16.07 -10.87
CA ARG A 121 -8.33 15.68 -11.67
C ARG A 121 -7.08 16.53 -11.44
N ARG A 122 -7.22 17.77 -10.99
CA ARG A 122 -6.07 18.65 -10.69
C ARG A 122 -5.22 18.14 -9.51
N TYR A 123 -5.79 17.30 -8.67
CA TYR A 123 -5.09 16.72 -7.51
C TYR A 123 -4.34 15.43 -7.83
N VAL A 124 -4.39 14.95 -9.09
CA VAL A 124 -3.75 13.71 -9.54
C VAL A 124 -2.24 13.72 -9.29
N VAL A 125 -1.54 14.76 -9.72
CA VAL A 125 -0.07 14.83 -9.62
C VAL A 125 0.41 14.87 -8.17
N PRO A 126 -0.08 15.78 -7.29
CA PRO A 126 0.33 15.78 -5.89
C PRO A 126 -0.07 14.50 -5.18
N PHE A 127 -1.18 13.89 -5.58
CA PHE A 127 -1.63 12.62 -5.05
C PHE A 127 -0.67 11.49 -5.43
N MET A 128 -0.33 11.35 -6.71
CA MET A 128 0.63 10.34 -7.17
C MET A 128 1.97 10.47 -6.45
N ALA A 129 2.46 11.71 -6.28
CA ALA A 129 3.68 11.95 -5.52
C ALA A 129 3.56 11.49 -4.06
N SER A 130 2.41 11.76 -3.42
CA SER A 130 2.14 11.33 -2.03
C SER A 130 2.08 9.82 -1.88
N THR A 131 1.40 9.12 -2.80
CA THR A 131 1.30 7.66 -2.83
C THR A 131 2.68 7.02 -2.98
N ILE A 132 3.47 7.45 -3.97
CA ILE A 132 4.84 6.95 -4.16
C ILE A 132 5.71 7.21 -2.92
N ALA A 133 5.61 8.40 -2.34
CA ALA A 133 6.36 8.77 -1.14
C ALA A 133 5.95 7.94 0.08
N LEU A 134 4.65 7.65 0.24
CA LEU A 134 4.15 6.83 1.35
C LEU A 134 4.54 5.36 1.19
N PHE A 135 4.41 4.79 -0.01
CA PHE A 135 4.85 3.42 -0.27
C PHE A 135 6.35 3.24 0.03
N ALA A 136 7.19 4.12 -0.54
CA ALA A 136 8.63 4.11 -0.28
C ALA A 136 8.94 4.40 1.20
N GLY A 137 8.23 5.36 1.79
CA GLY A 137 8.33 5.70 3.22
C GLY A 137 7.98 4.52 4.12
N GLY A 138 6.94 3.74 3.78
CA GLY A 138 6.56 2.51 4.48
C GLY A 138 7.66 1.45 4.44
N GLY A 139 8.27 1.24 3.26
CA GLY A 139 9.43 0.35 3.12
C GLY A 139 10.63 0.81 3.95
N ILE A 140 10.97 2.11 3.91
CA ILE A 140 12.07 2.70 4.70
C ILE A 140 11.76 2.62 6.20
N PHE A 141 10.54 2.88 6.62
CA PHE A 141 10.11 2.76 8.01
C PHE A 141 10.21 1.31 8.48
N GLY A 142 9.76 0.37 7.65
CA GLY A 142 9.94 -1.06 7.87
C GLY A 142 11.42 -1.43 8.08
N TYR A 143 12.27 -1.01 7.16
CA TYR A 143 13.70 -1.30 7.18
C TYR A 143 14.44 -0.72 8.40
N LYS A 144 14.13 0.53 8.77
CA LYS A 144 14.89 1.26 9.82
C LYS A 144 14.34 1.08 11.23
N LEU A 145 13.04 0.84 11.39
CA LEU A 145 12.40 0.79 12.71
C LEU A 145 11.82 -0.59 13.01
N VAL A 146 10.88 -1.06 12.20
CA VAL A 146 10.09 -2.25 12.55
C VAL A 146 10.93 -3.51 12.45
N TYR A 147 11.70 -3.66 11.37
CA TYR A 147 12.50 -4.84 11.14
C TYR A 147 13.63 -5.03 12.16
N PRO A 148 14.46 -4.00 12.49
CA PRO A 148 15.45 -4.12 13.57
C PRO A 148 14.81 -4.42 14.93
N ALA A 149 13.68 -3.79 15.26
CA ALA A 149 12.97 -4.04 16.52
C ALA A 149 12.49 -5.49 16.62
N ALA A 150 11.94 -6.03 15.52
CA ALA A 150 11.53 -7.43 15.45
C ALA A 150 12.71 -8.40 15.59
N LEU A 151 13.84 -8.12 14.94
CA LEU A 151 15.06 -8.92 15.04
C LEU A 151 15.63 -8.90 16.46
N ASP A 152 15.76 -7.72 17.08
CA ASP A 152 16.27 -7.60 18.46
C ASP A 152 15.38 -8.35 19.45
N PHE A 153 14.07 -8.32 19.25
CA PHE A 153 13.12 -9.07 20.05
C PHE A 153 13.32 -10.58 19.89
N LEU A 154 13.36 -11.08 18.65
CA LEU A 154 13.52 -12.52 18.35
C LEU A 154 14.86 -13.07 18.83
N ILE A 155 15.95 -12.37 18.57
CA ILE A 155 17.29 -12.75 19.00
C ILE A 155 17.38 -12.70 20.54
N GLY A 156 16.71 -11.71 21.15
CA GLY A 156 16.67 -11.56 22.61
C GLY A 156 16.08 -12.75 23.35
N TYR A 157 15.09 -13.42 22.75
CA TYR A 157 14.51 -14.66 23.30
C TYR A 157 15.46 -15.86 23.22
N GLY A 158 16.32 -15.89 22.19
CA GLY A 158 17.22 -16.99 21.90
C GLY A 158 18.60 -16.90 22.58
N LYS A 159 18.84 -15.99 23.55
CA LYS A 159 20.17 -15.71 24.11
C LYS A 159 20.89 -16.92 24.74
N GLN A 160 20.15 -17.93 25.18
CA GLN A 160 20.73 -19.17 25.75
C GLN A 160 21.04 -20.22 24.67
N PHE A 161 20.71 -19.97 23.41
CA PHE A 161 20.95 -20.88 22.29
C PHE A 161 21.95 -20.26 21.31
N GLN A 162 22.60 -21.11 20.51
CA GLN A 162 23.38 -20.63 19.37
C GLN A 162 22.46 -20.50 18.14
N PRO A 163 22.21 -19.30 17.65
CA PRO A 163 21.30 -19.14 16.50
C PRO A 163 21.97 -19.65 15.21
N MET A 164 21.23 -20.42 14.44
CA MET A 164 21.55 -20.78 13.06
C MET A 164 20.50 -20.17 12.14
N ILE A 165 20.63 -18.87 11.88
CA ILE A 165 19.65 -18.11 11.08
C ILE A 165 19.91 -18.40 9.61
N THR A 166 18.92 -18.97 8.93
CA THR A 166 19.01 -19.28 7.50
C THR A 166 18.77 -18.04 6.66
N ILE A 167 19.44 -17.98 5.49
CA ILE A 167 19.23 -16.90 4.51
C ILE A 167 17.79 -16.90 3.99
N GLY A 168 17.15 -18.08 3.92
CA GLY A 168 15.77 -18.22 3.47
C GLY A 168 14.77 -17.56 4.41
N GLU A 169 14.76 -17.98 5.69
CA GLU A 169 13.85 -17.43 6.71
C GLU A 169 14.07 -15.94 6.93
N TYR A 170 15.35 -15.52 6.96
CA TYR A 170 15.70 -14.11 7.06
C TYR A 170 15.10 -13.28 5.92
N THR A 171 15.23 -13.78 4.68
CA THR A 171 14.71 -13.10 3.49
C THR A 171 13.19 -13.04 3.49
N ASP A 172 12.53 -14.13 3.87
CA ASP A 172 11.06 -14.17 3.89
C ASP A 172 10.48 -13.20 4.93
N LEU A 173 11.09 -13.12 6.11
CA LEU A 173 10.73 -12.10 7.11
C LEU A 173 10.94 -10.69 6.54
N PHE A 174 12.11 -10.43 5.94
CA PHE A 174 12.42 -9.13 5.36
C PHE A 174 11.41 -8.70 4.29
N LEU A 175 11.13 -9.59 3.33
CA LEU A 175 10.17 -9.32 2.26
C LEU A 175 8.78 -9.01 2.81
N THR A 176 8.32 -9.83 3.75
CA THR A 176 6.99 -9.67 4.36
C THR A 176 6.87 -8.33 5.09
N VAL A 177 7.87 -7.95 5.86
CA VAL A 177 7.87 -6.68 6.60
C VAL A 177 7.92 -5.48 5.66
N ILE A 178 8.84 -5.49 4.71
CA ILE A 178 9.08 -4.31 3.85
C ILE A 178 7.92 -4.09 2.87
N LEU A 179 7.45 -5.15 2.20
CA LEU A 179 6.29 -5.04 1.30
C LEU A 179 5.00 -4.79 2.09
N GLY A 180 4.81 -5.51 3.20
CA GLY A 180 3.61 -5.36 4.02
C GLY A 180 3.45 -3.93 4.53
N LEU A 181 4.51 -3.33 5.09
CA LEU A 181 4.47 -1.94 5.54
C LEU A 181 4.38 -0.96 4.37
N GLY A 182 5.04 -1.21 3.24
CA GLY A 182 4.85 -0.41 2.04
C GLY A 182 3.37 -0.29 1.66
N VAL A 183 2.66 -1.42 1.59
CA VAL A 183 1.23 -1.47 1.28
C VAL A 183 0.37 -0.83 2.38
N VAL A 184 0.69 -1.08 3.66
CA VAL A 184 -0.06 -0.53 4.80
C VAL A 184 0.03 1.01 4.83
N PHE A 185 1.16 1.57 4.43
CA PHE A 185 1.33 3.03 4.37
C PHE A 185 0.45 3.69 3.30
N GLU A 186 -0.16 2.93 2.39
CA GLU A 186 -1.18 3.43 1.45
C GLU A 186 -2.56 3.67 2.11
N LEU A 187 -2.80 3.13 3.33
CA LEU A 187 -4.10 3.27 4.01
C LEU A 187 -4.56 4.73 4.16
N PRO A 188 -3.74 5.71 4.56
CA PRO A 188 -4.18 7.10 4.69
C PRO A 188 -4.70 7.68 3.38
N ILE A 189 -4.07 7.30 2.27
CA ILE A 189 -4.45 7.75 0.93
C ILE A 189 -5.71 7.04 0.45
N LEU A 190 -5.81 5.72 0.68
CA LEU A 190 -7.02 4.97 0.39
C LEU A 190 -8.23 5.58 1.11
N VAL A 191 -8.09 5.88 2.40
CA VAL A 191 -9.14 6.52 3.21
C VAL A 191 -9.46 7.92 2.72
N PHE A 192 -8.44 8.70 2.30
CA PHE A 192 -8.65 10.01 1.70
C PHE A 192 -9.61 9.93 0.51
N PHE A 193 -9.39 8.99 -0.43
CA PHE A 193 -10.30 8.80 -1.58
C PHE A 193 -11.68 8.33 -1.20
N LEU A 194 -11.77 7.31 -0.35
CA LEU A 194 -13.06 6.81 0.09
C LEU A 194 -13.85 7.91 0.81
N SER A 195 -13.17 8.79 1.53
CA SER A 195 -13.79 9.96 2.15
C SER A 195 -14.21 11.02 1.12
N LEU A 196 -13.39 11.25 0.08
CA LEU A 196 -13.72 12.17 -1.01
C LEU A 196 -14.96 11.71 -1.77
N MET A 197 -15.06 10.41 -2.04
CA MET A 197 -16.22 9.77 -2.66
C MET A 197 -17.46 9.72 -1.73
N GLY A 198 -17.30 10.02 -0.45
CA GLY A 198 -18.37 9.97 0.55
C GLY A 198 -18.73 8.56 1.03
N VAL A 199 -17.91 7.55 0.69
CA VAL A 199 -18.10 6.15 1.11
C VAL A 199 -17.78 5.99 2.59
N VAL A 200 -16.71 6.66 3.06
CA VAL A 200 -16.24 6.57 4.44
C VAL A 200 -16.23 7.97 5.07
N THR A 201 -16.66 8.06 6.33
CA THR A 201 -16.63 9.31 7.12
C THR A 201 -15.82 9.12 8.40
N ALA A 202 -15.20 10.18 8.91
CA ALA A 202 -14.46 10.14 10.17
C ALA A 202 -15.30 9.61 11.34
N GLY A 203 -16.58 10.00 11.42
CA GLY A 203 -17.49 9.54 12.45
C GLY A 203 -17.81 8.03 12.35
N TRP A 204 -17.91 7.50 11.13
CA TRP A 204 -18.08 6.07 10.91
C TRP A 204 -16.84 5.29 11.31
N MET A 205 -15.66 5.77 10.91
CA MET A 205 -14.37 5.16 11.28
C MET A 205 -14.16 5.15 12.79
N TRP A 206 -14.46 6.26 13.47
CA TRP A 206 -14.32 6.36 14.93
C TRP A 206 -15.28 5.40 15.67
N ARG A 207 -16.53 5.34 15.22
CA ARG A 207 -17.52 4.43 15.82
C ARG A 207 -17.16 2.96 15.66
N ASN A 208 -16.48 2.61 14.57
CA ASN A 208 -16.08 1.25 14.25
C ASN A 208 -14.61 0.94 14.60
N ILE A 209 -13.93 1.79 15.38
CA ILE A 209 -12.50 1.67 15.69
C ILE A 209 -12.13 0.30 16.30
N ARG A 210 -13.02 -0.29 17.11
CA ARG A 210 -12.80 -1.62 17.69
C ARG A 210 -12.67 -2.73 16.66
N TYR A 211 -13.49 -2.69 15.61
CA TYR A 211 -13.42 -3.65 14.50
C TYR A 211 -12.20 -3.41 13.62
N SER A 212 -11.85 -2.15 13.39
CA SER A 212 -10.66 -1.79 12.63
C SER A 212 -9.39 -2.23 13.37
N ILE A 213 -9.30 -2.05 14.68
CA ILE A 213 -8.20 -2.55 15.49
C ILE A 213 -8.13 -4.08 15.39
N LEU A 214 -9.24 -4.79 15.48
CA LEU A 214 -9.29 -6.24 15.31
C LEU A 214 -8.72 -6.67 13.95
N VAL A 215 -9.15 -6.02 12.87
CA VAL A 215 -8.64 -6.28 11.51
C VAL A 215 -7.15 -5.98 11.42
N ILE A 216 -6.67 -4.88 12.00
CA ILE A 216 -5.26 -4.53 12.05
C ILE A 216 -4.45 -5.64 12.75
N PHE A 217 -4.92 -6.16 13.87
CA PHE A 217 -4.23 -7.24 14.57
C PHE A 217 -4.26 -8.56 13.79
N ILE A 218 -5.32 -8.85 13.05
CA ILE A 218 -5.37 -10.00 12.13
C ILE A 218 -4.32 -9.83 11.01
N ILE A 219 -4.25 -8.65 10.39
CA ILE A 219 -3.24 -8.38 9.36
C ILE A 219 -1.82 -8.43 9.94
N ALA A 220 -1.60 -7.86 11.13
CA ALA A 220 -0.32 -7.94 11.81
C ALA A 220 0.08 -9.39 12.11
N ALA A 221 -0.86 -10.24 12.53
CA ALA A 221 -0.63 -11.67 12.78
C ALA A 221 -0.27 -12.44 11.49
N ILE A 222 -0.78 -12.02 10.33
CA ILE A 222 -0.41 -12.61 9.03
C ILE A 222 0.99 -12.15 8.60
N LEU A 223 1.33 -10.88 8.88
CA LEU A 223 2.63 -10.31 8.52
C LEU A 223 3.76 -10.75 9.47
N THR A 224 3.45 -11.14 10.71
CA THR A 224 4.45 -11.64 11.65
C THR A 224 4.67 -13.14 11.46
N PRO A 225 5.93 -13.60 11.33
CA PRO A 225 6.23 -15.03 11.20
C PRO A 225 6.10 -15.78 12.54
N THR A 226 5.94 -15.05 13.63
CA THR A 226 5.87 -15.58 15.00
C THR A 226 4.47 -15.38 15.58
N THR A 227 4.04 -16.34 16.39
CA THR A 227 2.72 -16.32 17.03
C THR A 227 2.71 -15.59 18.38
N ASP A 228 3.76 -14.83 18.67
CA ASP A 228 3.87 -14.10 19.93
C ASP A 228 3.18 -12.72 19.87
N ILE A 229 2.57 -12.33 20.99
CA ILE A 229 1.78 -11.10 21.10
C ILE A 229 2.67 -9.86 21.00
N LEU A 230 3.91 -9.90 21.53
CA LEU A 230 4.77 -8.73 21.58
C LEU A 230 5.24 -8.34 20.17
N ASN A 231 5.70 -9.31 19.38
CA ASN A 231 6.11 -9.06 18.02
C ASN A 231 4.91 -8.60 17.16
N MET A 232 3.74 -9.24 17.32
CA MET A 232 2.51 -8.81 16.69
C MET A 232 2.16 -7.34 17.03
N CYS A 233 2.38 -6.89 18.28
CA CYS A 233 2.17 -5.50 18.69
C CYS A 233 3.17 -4.54 18.03
N ILE A 234 4.43 -4.94 17.80
CA ILE A 234 5.44 -4.15 17.10
C ILE A 234 4.95 -3.83 15.66
N PHE A 235 4.32 -4.80 15.00
CA PHE A 235 3.75 -4.59 13.66
C PHE A 235 2.42 -3.84 13.70
N ALA A 236 1.56 -4.14 14.67
CA ALA A 236 0.25 -3.50 14.78
C ALA A 236 0.34 -2.00 15.15
N ALA A 237 1.31 -1.61 15.97
CA ALA A 237 1.43 -0.22 16.45
C ALA A 237 1.51 0.82 15.32
N PRO A 238 2.40 0.72 14.32
CA PRO A 238 2.42 1.65 13.20
C PRO A 238 1.11 1.63 12.37
N MET A 239 0.49 0.46 12.22
CA MET A 239 -0.77 0.32 11.48
C MET A 239 -1.91 1.04 12.19
N VAL A 240 -2.01 0.93 13.52
CA VAL A 240 -2.98 1.68 14.33
C VAL A 240 -2.71 3.19 14.23
N GLY A 241 -1.43 3.60 14.29
CA GLY A 241 -1.05 5.00 14.10
C GLY A 241 -1.50 5.56 12.75
N LEU A 242 -1.29 4.81 11.66
CA LEU A 242 -1.75 5.18 10.31
C LEU A 242 -3.27 5.21 10.20
N TYR A 243 -3.97 4.30 10.88
CA TYR A 243 -5.43 4.31 10.93
C TYR A 243 -5.96 5.56 11.63
N ILE A 244 -5.38 5.95 12.77
CA ILE A 244 -5.72 7.19 13.48
C ILE A 244 -5.42 8.42 12.59
N LEU A 245 -4.29 8.44 11.92
CA LEU A 245 -3.96 9.48 10.93
C LEU A 245 -5.03 9.57 9.84
N SER A 246 -5.49 8.42 9.34
CA SER A 246 -6.54 8.33 8.31
C SER A 246 -7.87 8.91 8.80
N ILE A 247 -8.23 8.71 10.08
CA ILE A 247 -9.41 9.36 10.69
C ILE A 247 -9.25 10.89 10.69
N GLY A 248 -8.05 11.38 11.03
CA GLY A 248 -7.74 12.82 10.97
C GLY A 248 -7.90 13.39 9.56
N ILE A 249 -7.41 12.68 8.54
CA ILE A 249 -7.56 13.06 7.13
C ILE A 249 -9.05 13.09 6.73
N ALA A 250 -9.81 12.06 7.08
CA ALA A 250 -11.25 12.00 6.81
C ALA A 250 -12.02 13.14 7.52
N TRP A 251 -11.59 13.52 8.72
CA TRP A 251 -12.19 14.63 9.46
C TRP A 251 -11.92 15.98 8.78
N LEU A 252 -10.72 16.22 8.28
CA LEU A 252 -10.36 17.43 7.53
C LEU A 252 -11.15 17.55 6.22
N MET A 253 -11.51 16.44 5.59
CA MET A 253 -12.31 16.42 4.36
C MET A 253 -13.80 16.67 4.57
N HIS A 254 -14.32 16.39 5.75
CA HIS A 254 -15.75 16.47 6.08
C HIS A 254 -16.37 17.89 5.91
N PRO A 255 -15.71 19.01 6.26
CA PRO A 255 -16.26 20.36 6.07
C PRO A 255 -16.44 20.74 4.59
N ALA A 256 -15.53 20.27 3.72
CA ALA A 256 -15.61 20.54 2.29
C ALA A 256 -16.81 19.83 1.62
N GLN A 257 -17.19 18.66 2.13
CA GLN A 257 -18.36 17.92 1.64
C GLN A 257 -19.68 18.54 2.11
N ARG A 258 -19.76 19.05 3.34
CA ARG A 258 -20.95 19.75 3.85
C ARG A 258 -21.24 21.01 3.03
N ARG A 259 -20.24 21.84 2.77
CA ARG A 259 -20.39 23.04 1.91
C ARG A 259 -20.91 22.70 0.51
N LYS A 260 -20.35 21.68 -0.14
CA LYS A 260 -20.79 21.23 -1.48
C LYS A 260 -22.23 20.68 -1.47
N ARG A 261 -22.67 20.05 -0.40
CA ARG A 261 -24.04 19.52 -0.24
C ARG A 261 -25.06 20.63 0.01
N ASP A 262 -24.68 21.64 0.77
CA ASP A 262 -25.54 22.79 1.07
C ASP A 262 -25.69 23.70 -0.17
N GLU A 263 -24.64 23.91 -0.94
CA GLU A 263 -24.68 24.63 -2.22
C GLU A 263 -25.54 23.91 -3.30
N ARG A 264 -25.66 22.57 -3.24
CA ARG A 264 -26.55 21.79 -4.14
C ARG A 264 -28.02 21.83 -3.71
N LYS A 265 -28.30 22.05 -2.42
CA LYS A 265 -29.68 22.15 -1.92
C LYS A 265 -30.25 23.56 -2.13
N ASN A 266 -29.40 24.57 -2.30
CA ASN A 266 -29.80 25.96 -2.52
C ASN A 266 -29.82 26.38 -4.01
N LYS A 267 -29.60 25.42 -4.94
CA LYS A 267 -29.84 25.53 -6.37
C LYS A 267 -31.02 24.65 -6.79
#